data_d7c5d8a6eab1f19cdb24cd850c5b394b
#
_entry.id   d7c5d8a6eab1f19cdb24cd850c5b394b
#
_cell.length_a   1.000
_cell.length_b   1.000
_cell.length_c   1.000
_cell.angle_alpha   90.00
_cell.angle_beta   90.00
_cell.angle_gamma   90.00
#
_symmetry.space_group_name_H-M   'P 1'
#
loop_
_entity.id
_entity.type
_entity.pdbx_description
1 polymer ?
#
loop_
_entity_poly.entity_id
_entity_poly.type
_entity_poly.pdbx_seq_one_letter_code
_entity_poly.pdbx_strand_id
1 'polypeptide(L)'
;MNLSYLIFKKYLYLFLIIFSLNSFFLSTNSAFSKNLIIENIEISKNFDEKFDRDKVINEGFNLAFEEIVLKIVQSKDQKKIKNLSLANIKLLIENFSIKEEKFLNDKYYVSLDVEFNKRKIFNLFEQKNIFPSLPKKKKVMFLPILVDEEKNNLILFSENEFYMHWIDENDKKNLIEYVLPNEDLEDINLIRERYSELENYNFEEIINKYSLDSYIISLFYKNSEKIRVLSKINLNNRLVLDNQVYKNFNSQNELKTIIRETKIIFNDLWKKENQVNTSIKLPLIISVNLNENKKIENFEKIIEN
;
A
#
# COMPACT_ATOMS: atom_id res chain seq x y z
N MET A 1 -0.17 -42.97 -48.10
CA MET A 1 -0.16 -41.97 -47.02
C MET A 1 0.02 -40.61 -47.68
N ASN A 2 -0.99 -39.75 -47.63
CA ASN A 2 -1.09 -38.52 -48.44
C ASN A 2 0.01 -37.49 -48.13
N LEU A 3 0.76 -37.07 -49.13
CA LEU A 3 1.82 -36.05 -49.06
C LEU A 3 1.30 -34.74 -48.43
N SER A 4 0.05 -34.39 -48.67
CA SER A 4 -0.63 -33.22 -48.08
C SER A 4 -0.76 -33.33 -46.55
N TYR A 5 -0.94 -34.50 -45.97
CA TYR A 5 -1.01 -34.72 -44.52
C TYR A 5 0.36 -34.53 -43.85
N LEU A 6 1.43 -34.98 -44.50
CA LEU A 6 2.81 -34.80 -44.00
C LEU A 6 3.23 -33.29 -44.00
N ILE A 7 2.84 -32.57 -45.05
CA ILE A 7 3.08 -31.13 -45.16
C ILE A 7 2.30 -30.36 -44.08
N PHE A 8 1.01 -30.69 -43.90
CA PHE A 8 0.18 -30.07 -42.87
C PHE A 8 0.75 -30.30 -41.45
N LYS A 9 1.17 -31.53 -41.16
CA LYS A 9 1.77 -31.90 -39.87
C LYS A 9 3.06 -31.12 -39.60
N LYS A 10 3.90 -30.91 -40.62
CA LYS A 10 5.16 -30.12 -40.53
C LYS A 10 4.89 -28.63 -40.22
N TYR A 11 3.90 -28.05 -40.86
CA TYR A 11 3.53 -26.64 -40.59
C TYR A 11 2.84 -26.48 -39.23
N LEU A 12 2.09 -27.45 -38.78
CA LEU A 12 1.49 -27.46 -37.44
C LEU A 12 2.56 -27.51 -36.34
N TYR A 13 3.59 -28.35 -36.49
CA TYR A 13 4.73 -28.36 -35.55
C TYR A 13 5.53 -27.08 -35.61
N LEU A 14 5.76 -26.48 -36.76
CA LEU A 14 6.45 -25.20 -36.88
C LEU A 14 5.65 -24.08 -36.21
N PHE A 15 4.33 -24.06 -36.38
CA PHE A 15 3.43 -23.11 -35.72
C PHE A 15 3.44 -23.29 -34.19
N LEU A 16 3.40 -24.52 -33.69
CA LEU A 16 3.48 -24.79 -32.24
C LEU A 16 4.83 -24.38 -31.64
N ILE A 17 5.93 -24.56 -32.38
CA ILE A 17 7.26 -24.10 -31.93
C ILE A 17 7.32 -22.56 -31.90
N ILE A 18 6.82 -21.88 -32.91
CA ILE A 18 6.77 -20.40 -32.97
C ILE A 18 5.84 -19.86 -31.87
N PHE A 19 4.71 -20.53 -31.60
CA PHE A 19 3.77 -20.14 -30.55
C PHE A 19 4.38 -20.35 -29.16
N SER A 20 5.09 -21.46 -28.92
CA SER A 20 5.79 -21.68 -27.64
C SER A 20 6.96 -20.72 -27.42
N LEU A 21 7.67 -20.31 -28.46
CA LEU A 21 8.71 -19.29 -28.40
C LEU A 21 8.12 -17.90 -28.07
N ASN A 22 6.97 -17.55 -28.65
CA ASN A 22 6.30 -16.28 -28.32
C ASN A 22 5.74 -16.26 -26.90
N SER A 23 5.22 -17.38 -26.38
CA SER A 23 4.76 -17.45 -24.98
C SER A 23 5.91 -17.35 -23.95
N PHE A 24 7.12 -17.71 -24.33
CA PHE A 24 8.33 -17.54 -23.50
C PHE A 24 8.80 -16.07 -23.44
N PHE A 25 8.52 -15.27 -24.48
CA PHE A 25 8.82 -13.82 -24.49
C PHE A 25 7.78 -12.98 -23.74
N LEU A 26 6.60 -13.53 -23.40
CA LEU A 26 5.57 -12.84 -22.65
C LEU A 26 5.69 -12.99 -21.13
N SER A 27 6.66 -13.76 -20.63
CA SER A 27 7.09 -13.64 -19.24
C SER A 27 7.88 -12.34 -19.10
N THR A 28 7.18 -11.21 -19.07
CA THR A 28 7.75 -9.97 -18.59
C THR A 28 8.17 -10.20 -17.16
N ASN A 29 9.45 -10.45 -16.95
CA ASN A 29 10.05 -10.20 -15.66
C ASN A 29 9.68 -8.78 -15.31
N SER A 30 8.76 -8.60 -14.36
CA SER A 30 8.58 -7.31 -13.72
C SER A 30 9.92 -7.01 -13.05
N ALA A 31 10.75 -6.29 -13.78
CA ALA A 31 11.95 -5.70 -13.23
C ALA A 31 11.47 -4.94 -11.99
N PHE A 32 11.92 -5.33 -10.82
CA PHE A 32 11.68 -4.55 -9.60
C PHE A 32 12.16 -3.15 -9.93
N SER A 33 11.23 -2.21 -10.05
CA SER A 33 11.57 -0.82 -10.32
C SER A 33 12.62 -0.40 -9.29
N LYS A 34 13.80 -0.02 -9.76
CA LYS A 34 14.90 0.47 -8.94
C LYS A 34 14.52 1.70 -8.15
N ASN A 35 13.57 2.44 -8.65
CA ASN A 35 13.16 3.75 -8.19
C ASN A 35 11.78 3.70 -7.56
N LEU A 36 11.51 4.68 -6.72
CA LEU A 36 10.25 4.88 -6.03
C LEU A 36 9.49 5.96 -6.78
N ILE A 37 8.37 5.61 -7.41
CA ILE A 37 7.57 6.53 -8.22
C ILE A 37 6.32 6.95 -7.45
N ILE A 38 6.06 8.25 -7.40
CA ILE A 38 4.81 8.84 -6.94
C ILE A 38 4.15 9.47 -8.17
N GLU A 39 3.00 8.94 -8.52
CA GLU A 39 2.24 9.32 -9.71
C GLU A 39 1.10 10.27 -9.36
N ASN A 40 0.72 11.11 -10.33
CA ASN A 40 -0.47 11.95 -10.28
C ASN A 40 -0.48 12.92 -9.07
N ILE A 41 0.62 13.62 -8.83
CA ILE A 41 0.65 14.73 -7.89
C ILE A 41 -0.05 15.93 -8.53
N GLU A 42 -1.27 16.18 -8.12
CA GLU A 42 -2.10 17.27 -8.65
C GLU A 42 -1.96 18.53 -7.81
N ILE A 43 -1.72 19.66 -8.47
CA ILE A 43 -1.62 20.97 -7.85
C ILE A 43 -2.47 21.96 -8.64
N SER A 44 -3.20 22.81 -7.91
CA SER A 44 -3.93 23.93 -8.49
C SER A 44 -3.56 25.22 -7.77
N LYS A 45 -3.23 26.28 -8.51
CA LYS A 45 -2.91 27.62 -8.00
C LYS A 45 -3.62 28.68 -8.80
N ASN A 46 -3.91 29.81 -8.18
CA ASN A 46 -4.40 30.98 -8.91
C ASN A 46 -3.32 31.48 -9.86
N PHE A 47 -3.74 31.82 -11.07
CA PHE A 47 -2.88 32.44 -12.09
C PHE A 47 -3.03 33.96 -12.02
N ASP A 48 -2.20 34.59 -11.20
CA ASP A 48 -2.16 36.02 -10.95
C ASP A 48 -0.74 36.59 -11.22
N GLU A 49 -0.55 37.90 -10.98
CA GLU A 49 0.73 38.57 -11.19
C GLU A 49 1.91 37.98 -10.37
N LYS A 50 1.61 37.25 -9.32
CA LYS A 50 2.60 36.58 -8.45
C LYS A 50 2.82 35.12 -8.79
N PHE A 51 2.16 34.63 -9.84
CA PHE A 51 2.28 33.24 -10.27
C PHE A 51 3.71 32.93 -10.68
N ASP A 52 4.21 31.82 -10.18
CA ASP A 52 5.54 31.31 -10.46
C ASP A 52 5.44 29.79 -10.68
N ARG A 53 5.58 29.40 -11.93
CA ARG A 53 5.48 27.98 -12.32
C ARG A 53 6.49 27.10 -11.60
N ASP A 54 7.72 27.59 -11.41
CA ASP A 54 8.77 26.79 -10.75
C ASP A 54 8.46 26.58 -9.28
N LYS A 55 7.83 27.54 -8.60
CA LYS A 55 7.36 27.35 -7.24
C LYS A 55 6.28 26.28 -7.15
N VAL A 56 5.36 26.22 -8.13
CA VAL A 56 4.31 25.20 -8.16
C VAL A 56 4.92 23.82 -8.38
N ILE A 57 5.85 23.67 -9.32
CA ILE A 57 6.57 22.40 -9.52
C ILE A 57 7.35 21.98 -8.27
N ASN A 58 8.01 22.94 -7.60
CA ASN A 58 8.73 22.69 -6.36
C ASN A 58 7.80 22.24 -5.21
N GLU A 59 6.58 22.78 -5.14
CA GLU A 59 5.54 22.30 -4.22
C GLU A 59 5.18 20.84 -4.53
N GLY A 60 5.09 20.48 -5.81
CA GLY A 60 4.89 19.09 -6.25
C GLY A 60 5.97 18.14 -5.76
N PHE A 61 7.23 18.55 -5.77
CA PHE A 61 8.32 17.75 -5.22
C PHE A 61 8.18 17.53 -3.70
N ASN A 62 7.76 18.55 -2.97
CA ASN A 62 7.50 18.43 -1.53
C ASN A 62 6.34 17.46 -1.26
N LEU A 63 5.22 17.61 -1.97
CA LEU A 63 4.06 16.72 -1.84
C LEU A 63 4.40 15.27 -2.19
N ALA A 64 5.16 15.06 -3.27
CA ALA A 64 5.62 13.73 -3.65
C ALA A 64 6.53 13.11 -2.57
N PHE A 65 7.44 13.91 -1.99
CA PHE A 65 8.29 13.45 -0.90
C PHE A 65 7.48 13.12 0.37
N GLU A 66 6.52 13.95 0.73
CA GLU A 66 5.60 13.66 1.84
C GLU A 66 4.84 12.35 1.59
N GLU A 67 4.33 12.14 0.39
CA GLU A 67 3.59 10.93 0.04
C GLU A 67 4.47 9.67 0.11
N ILE A 68 5.72 9.72 -0.38
CA ILE A 68 6.63 8.58 -0.25
C ILE A 68 6.97 8.28 1.20
N VAL A 69 7.20 9.30 2.02
CA VAL A 69 7.42 9.15 3.46
C VAL A 69 6.21 8.48 4.13
N LEU A 70 5.00 8.94 3.82
CA LEU A 70 3.77 8.31 4.33
C LEU A 70 3.64 6.85 3.92
N LYS A 71 4.07 6.48 2.71
CA LYS A 71 3.99 5.10 2.20
C LYS A 71 5.02 4.16 2.79
N ILE A 72 6.27 4.61 3.05
CA ILE A 72 7.35 3.69 3.41
C ILE A 72 7.90 3.88 4.82
N VAL A 73 7.53 4.94 5.54
CA VAL A 73 8.00 5.23 6.90
C VAL A 73 6.86 5.05 7.90
N GLN A 74 7.11 4.34 9.00
CA GLN A 74 6.14 4.21 10.09
C GLN A 74 5.85 5.58 10.72
N SER A 75 4.61 5.79 11.19
CA SER A 75 4.13 7.06 11.73
C SER A 75 5.03 7.64 12.83
N LYS A 76 5.56 6.78 13.70
CA LYS A 76 6.48 7.17 14.80
C LYS A 76 7.77 7.82 14.32
N ASP A 77 8.24 7.46 13.12
CA ASP A 77 9.52 7.92 12.57
C ASP A 77 9.38 9.11 11.59
N GLN A 78 8.16 9.40 11.10
CA GLN A 78 7.91 10.46 10.12
C GLN A 78 8.39 11.83 10.59
N LYS A 79 8.31 12.11 11.89
CA LYS A 79 8.78 13.39 12.48
C LYS A 79 10.28 13.62 12.26
N LYS A 80 11.09 12.56 12.18
CA LYS A 80 12.55 12.66 11.96
C LYS A 80 12.93 13.19 10.58
N ILE A 81 11.99 13.13 9.61
CA ILE A 81 12.23 13.47 8.20
C ILE A 81 11.37 14.63 7.70
N LYS A 82 10.36 15.07 8.48
CA LYS A 82 9.37 16.06 8.06
C LYS A 82 9.97 17.42 7.61
N ASN A 83 11.13 17.81 8.16
CA ASN A 83 11.73 19.13 7.93
C ASN A 83 12.89 19.08 6.92
N LEU A 84 12.83 18.20 5.93
CA LEU A 84 13.85 18.17 4.88
C LEU A 84 13.69 19.39 3.97
N SER A 85 14.80 20.11 3.68
CA SER A 85 14.75 21.25 2.78
C SER A 85 14.46 20.84 1.34
N LEU A 86 13.81 21.70 0.56
CA LEU A 86 13.56 21.47 -0.85
C LEU A 86 14.84 21.12 -1.63
N ALA A 87 15.96 21.77 -1.31
CA ALA A 87 17.24 21.45 -1.93
C ALA A 87 17.65 19.99 -1.73
N ASN A 88 17.48 19.49 -0.50
CA ASN A 88 17.76 18.09 -0.18
C ASN A 88 16.76 17.14 -0.84
N ILE A 89 15.47 17.50 -0.92
CA ILE A 89 14.46 16.70 -1.63
C ILE A 89 14.83 16.56 -3.11
N LYS A 90 15.22 17.66 -3.77
CA LYS A 90 15.66 17.63 -5.17
C LYS A 90 16.84 16.69 -5.43
N LEU A 91 17.76 16.55 -4.48
CA LEU A 91 18.89 15.62 -4.60
C LEU A 91 18.46 14.15 -4.58
N LEU A 92 17.27 13.85 -4.02
CA LEU A 92 16.70 12.51 -3.96
C LEU A 92 15.93 12.15 -5.23
N ILE A 93 15.51 13.15 -6.01
CA ILE A 93 14.75 12.95 -7.26
C ILE A 93 15.73 12.47 -8.34
N GLU A 94 15.35 11.40 -9.04
CA GLU A 94 16.04 10.91 -10.22
C GLU A 94 15.50 11.57 -11.48
N ASN A 95 14.15 11.60 -11.58
CA ASN A 95 13.44 12.15 -12.73
C ASN A 95 12.05 12.66 -12.32
N PHE A 96 11.45 13.51 -13.14
CA PHE A 96 10.03 13.85 -13.03
C PHE A 96 9.44 14.10 -14.41
N SER A 97 8.13 13.92 -14.54
CA SER A 97 7.40 14.23 -15.76
C SER A 97 6.11 14.99 -15.46
N ILE A 98 5.79 15.93 -16.32
CA ILE A 98 4.51 16.63 -16.31
C ILE A 98 3.55 15.83 -17.18
N LYS A 99 2.49 15.28 -16.57
CA LYS A 99 1.48 14.50 -17.28
C LYS A 99 0.41 15.38 -17.90
N GLU A 100 0.01 16.39 -17.18
CA GLU A 100 -0.98 17.36 -17.61
C GLU A 100 -0.60 18.74 -17.10
N GLU A 101 -0.76 19.75 -17.94
CA GLU A 101 -0.57 21.16 -17.60
C GLU A 101 -1.62 21.98 -18.33
N LYS A 102 -2.42 22.75 -17.59
CA LYS A 102 -3.48 23.57 -18.18
C LYS A 102 -3.79 24.84 -17.39
N PHE A 103 -4.27 25.85 -18.12
CA PHE A 103 -4.77 27.10 -17.58
C PHE A 103 -6.29 27.14 -17.82
N LEU A 104 -7.06 27.25 -16.77
CA LEU A 104 -8.54 27.27 -16.85
C LEU A 104 -9.13 28.12 -15.73
N ASN A 105 -10.01 29.07 -16.06
CA ASN A 105 -10.72 29.91 -15.09
C ASN A 105 -9.77 30.60 -14.07
N ASP A 106 -8.77 31.30 -14.59
CA ASP A 106 -7.75 32.01 -13.80
C ASP A 106 -6.99 31.11 -12.79
N LYS A 107 -6.94 29.82 -13.09
CA LYS A 107 -6.16 28.83 -12.34
C LYS A 107 -5.22 28.07 -13.24
N TYR A 108 -4.05 27.81 -12.70
CA TYR A 108 -3.08 26.88 -13.24
C TYR A 108 -3.26 25.51 -12.57
N TYR A 109 -3.33 24.46 -13.36
CA TYR A 109 -3.41 23.07 -12.95
C TYR A 109 -2.23 22.30 -13.53
N VAL A 110 -1.62 21.50 -12.69
CA VAL A 110 -0.52 20.61 -13.14
C VAL A 110 -0.62 19.27 -12.43
N SER A 111 -0.37 18.20 -13.18
CA SER A 111 -0.21 16.84 -12.64
C SER A 111 1.21 16.35 -12.95
N LEU A 112 1.90 15.87 -11.91
CA LEU A 112 3.30 15.45 -11.97
C LEU A 112 3.43 13.99 -11.54
N ASP A 113 4.34 13.27 -12.23
CA ASP A 113 4.95 12.06 -11.70
C ASP A 113 6.35 12.39 -11.24
N VAL A 114 6.72 11.92 -10.06
CA VAL A 114 8.05 12.15 -9.48
C VAL A 114 8.70 10.81 -9.15
N GLU A 115 9.85 10.58 -9.71
CA GLU A 115 10.66 9.39 -9.54
C GLU A 115 11.83 9.68 -8.60
N PHE A 116 11.87 8.99 -7.46
CA PHE A 116 12.93 9.12 -6.48
C PHE A 116 13.94 7.99 -6.62
N ASN A 117 15.23 8.32 -6.50
CA ASN A 117 16.30 7.33 -6.42
C ASN A 117 16.20 6.55 -5.11
N LYS A 118 15.85 5.27 -5.22
CA LYS A 118 15.63 4.38 -4.06
C LYS A 118 16.86 4.31 -3.16
N ARG A 119 18.06 4.23 -3.74
CA ARG A 119 19.33 4.14 -2.97
C ARG A 119 19.56 5.42 -2.15
N LYS A 120 19.36 6.59 -2.76
CA LYS A 120 19.50 7.88 -2.05
C LYS A 120 18.49 8.03 -0.92
N ILE A 121 17.21 7.64 -1.15
CA ILE A 121 16.17 7.65 -0.13
C ILE A 121 16.54 6.73 1.04
N PHE A 122 16.95 5.50 0.75
CA PHE A 122 17.29 4.53 1.79
C PHE A 122 18.53 4.95 2.58
N ASN A 123 19.55 5.49 1.92
CA ASN A 123 20.74 6.04 2.60
C ASN A 123 20.39 7.21 3.53
N LEU A 124 19.51 8.12 3.09
CA LEU A 124 19.02 9.21 3.93
C LEU A 124 18.30 8.67 5.18
N PHE A 125 17.46 7.65 5.02
CA PHE A 125 16.73 7.05 6.14
C PHE A 125 17.67 6.30 7.10
N GLU A 126 18.63 5.58 6.59
CA GLU A 126 19.67 4.92 7.40
C GLU A 126 20.44 5.93 8.28
N GLN A 127 20.86 7.07 7.71
CA GLN A 127 21.52 8.14 8.45
C GLN A 127 20.67 8.72 9.60
N LYS A 128 19.35 8.60 9.48
CA LYS A 128 18.39 9.06 10.49
C LYS A 128 17.86 7.94 11.40
N ASN A 129 18.43 6.74 11.33
CA ASN A 129 17.96 5.55 12.02
C ASN A 129 16.45 5.28 11.77
N ILE A 130 16.04 5.37 10.51
CA ILE A 130 14.71 5.02 10.04
C ILE A 130 14.83 3.76 9.18
N PHE A 131 14.03 2.74 9.50
CA PHE A 131 13.94 1.52 8.70
C PHE A 131 12.73 1.63 7.76
N PRO A 132 12.94 1.91 6.47
CA PRO A 132 11.85 2.03 5.53
C PRO A 132 11.25 0.66 5.19
N SER A 133 10.00 0.65 4.77
CA SER A 133 9.35 -0.51 4.16
C SER A 133 9.37 -0.41 2.63
N LEU A 134 9.08 -1.53 1.97
CA LEU A 134 8.71 -1.47 0.56
C LEU A 134 7.25 -1.03 0.44
N PRO A 135 6.88 -0.19 -0.57
CA PRO A 135 5.51 0.28 -0.77
C PRO A 135 4.63 -0.79 -1.43
N LYS A 136 4.49 -1.95 -0.78
CA LYS A 136 3.67 -3.06 -1.27
C LYS A 136 2.22 -2.84 -0.88
N LYS A 137 1.32 -2.84 -1.86
CA LYS A 137 -0.12 -2.87 -1.62
C LYS A 137 -0.57 -4.25 -1.14
N LYS A 138 -1.59 -4.29 -0.29
CA LYS A 138 -2.17 -5.51 0.26
C LYS A 138 -3.69 -5.38 0.32
N LYS A 139 -4.41 -6.35 -0.26
CA LYS A 139 -5.84 -6.50 -0.04
C LYS A 139 -6.08 -7.23 1.27
N VAL A 140 -6.96 -6.68 2.08
CA VAL A 140 -7.25 -7.18 3.44
C VAL A 140 -8.77 -7.15 3.64
N MET A 141 -9.36 -8.29 4.02
CA MET A 141 -10.74 -8.31 4.48
C MET A 141 -10.82 -7.55 5.81
N PHE A 142 -11.75 -6.62 5.92
CA PHE A 142 -11.97 -5.86 7.15
C PHE A 142 -13.41 -6.01 7.63
N LEU A 143 -13.59 -6.60 8.81
CA LEU A 143 -14.89 -6.79 9.46
C LEU A 143 -14.95 -5.93 10.72
N PRO A 144 -15.60 -4.75 10.69
CA PRO A 144 -15.90 -3.97 11.90
C PRO A 144 -17.19 -4.46 12.55
N ILE A 145 -17.13 -4.70 13.85
CA ILE A 145 -18.27 -5.07 14.70
C ILE A 145 -18.39 -4.01 15.79
N LEU A 146 -19.51 -3.32 15.86
CA LEU A 146 -19.80 -2.35 16.91
C LEU A 146 -20.63 -2.98 18.01
N VAL A 147 -20.15 -2.93 19.24
CA VAL A 147 -20.81 -3.41 20.44
C VAL A 147 -21.24 -2.19 21.27
N ASP A 148 -22.54 -1.96 21.37
CA ASP A 148 -23.11 -0.95 22.26
C ASP A 148 -23.19 -1.57 23.69
N GLU A 149 -22.23 -1.19 24.55
CA GLU A 149 -22.12 -1.75 25.90
C GLU A 149 -23.29 -1.31 26.81
N GLU A 150 -23.92 -0.16 26.52
CA GLU A 150 -25.05 0.34 27.32
C GLU A 150 -26.35 -0.37 27.00
N LYS A 151 -26.59 -0.63 25.71
CA LYS A 151 -27.78 -1.31 25.24
C LYS A 151 -27.60 -2.83 25.15
N ASN A 152 -26.38 -3.30 25.40
CA ASN A 152 -26.02 -4.72 25.25
C ASN A 152 -26.42 -5.27 23.88
N ASN A 153 -26.07 -4.54 22.81
CA ASN A 153 -26.49 -4.83 21.47
C ASN A 153 -25.32 -4.82 20.48
N LEU A 154 -25.43 -5.65 19.43
CA LEU A 154 -24.51 -5.66 18.29
C LEU A 154 -25.09 -4.83 17.14
N ILE A 155 -24.26 -3.96 16.61
CA ILE A 155 -24.55 -3.13 15.45
C ILE A 155 -23.60 -3.55 14.34
N LEU A 156 -24.13 -4.08 13.25
CA LEU A 156 -23.40 -4.75 12.19
C LEU A 156 -23.69 -4.11 10.85
N PHE A 157 -22.78 -4.27 9.89
CA PHE A 157 -22.91 -3.88 8.48
C PHE A 157 -23.47 -2.46 8.28
N SER A 158 -24.57 -2.31 7.54
CA SER A 158 -25.16 -1.01 7.17
C SER A 158 -25.64 -0.18 8.37
N GLU A 159 -25.91 -0.79 9.52
CA GLU A 159 -26.24 -0.08 10.76
C GLU A 159 -24.99 0.43 11.50
N ASN A 160 -23.82 -0.10 11.18
CA ASN A 160 -22.55 0.20 11.85
C ASN A 160 -21.86 1.42 11.22
N GLU A 161 -21.72 2.50 11.98
CA GLU A 161 -21.07 3.74 11.53
C GLU A 161 -19.63 3.51 11.07
N PHE A 162 -18.87 2.60 11.69
CA PHE A 162 -17.51 2.26 11.26
C PHE A 162 -17.52 1.51 9.91
N TYR A 163 -18.47 0.63 9.69
CA TYR A 163 -18.61 -0.05 8.39
C TYR A 163 -18.95 0.96 7.29
N MET A 164 -19.94 1.83 7.52
CA MET A 164 -20.43 2.80 6.53
C MET A 164 -19.38 3.85 6.14
N HIS A 165 -18.50 4.22 7.07
CA HIS A 165 -17.52 5.29 6.84
C HIS A 165 -16.08 4.78 6.72
N TRP A 166 -15.87 3.44 6.68
CA TRP A 166 -14.52 2.90 6.61
C TRP A 166 -13.82 3.18 5.29
N ILE A 167 -14.52 3.02 4.17
CA ILE A 167 -13.95 3.29 2.83
C ILE A 167 -14.10 4.78 2.51
N ASP A 168 -12.98 5.42 2.23
CA ASP A 168 -12.90 6.84 1.81
C ASP A 168 -12.13 6.94 0.49
N GLU A 169 -12.41 7.95 -0.32
CA GLU A 169 -11.69 8.23 -1.56
C GLU A 169 -10.17 8.43 -1.34
N ASN A 170 -9.80 8.97 -0.19
CA ASN A 170 -8.39 9.14 0.21
C ASN A 170 -7.64 7.84 0.47
N ASP A 171 -8.35 6.71 0.60
CA ASP A 171 -7.74 5.40 0.85
C ASP A 171 -6.89 4.90 -0.33
N LYS A 172 -7.06 5.45 -1.53
CA LYS A 172 -6.24 5.11 -2.70
C LYS A 172 -4.73 5.31 -2.48
N LYS A 173 -4.36 6.20 -1.53
CA LYS A 173 -2.97 6.47 -1.14
C LYS A 173 -2.43 5.49 -0.09
N ASN A 174 -3.29 4.71 0.56
CA ASN A 174 -2.92 3.74 1.58
C ASN A 174 -2.31 2.47 0.96
N LEU A 175 -1.49 1.77 1.72
CA LEU A 175 -0.93 0.48 1.30
C LEU A 175 -1.93 -0.66 1.47
N ILE A 176 -2.83 -0.57 2.45
CA ILE A 176 -3.90 -1.53 2.68
C ILE A 176 -5.13 -1.10 1.91
N GLU A 177 -5.60 -1.99 1.04
CA GLU A 177 -6.88 -1.91 0.34
C GLU A 177 -7.89 -2.77 1.10
N TYR A 178 -8.86 -2.12 1.74
CA TYR A 178 -9.85 -2.81 2.55
C TYR A 178 -10.99 -3.37 1.70
N VAL A 179 -11.34 -4.64 1.94
CA VAL A 179 -12.51 -5.31 1.38
C VAL A 179 -13.48 -5.56 2.52
N LEU A 180 -14.59 -4.83 2.54
CA LEU A 180 -15.64 -5.01 3.53
C LEU A 180 -16.53 -6.20 3.13
N PRO A 181 -16.86 -7.10 4.07
CA PRO A 181 -17.86 -8.15 3.85
C PRO A 181 -19.23 -7.55 3.46
N ASN A 182 -19.89 -8.16 2.50
CA ASN A 182 -21.27 -7.81 2.17
C ASN A 182 -22.20 -8.19 3.32
N GLU A 183 -23.27 -7.41 3.48
CA GLU A 183 -24.31 -7.73 4.46
C GLU A 183 -24.98 -9.07 4.10
N ASP A 184 -24.96 -10.02 5.02
CA ASP A 184 -25.49 -11.36 4.86
C ASP A 184 -26.20 -11.79 6.16
N LEU A 185 -27.41 -12.30 6.06
CA LEU A 185 -28.20 -12.75 7.21
C LEU A 185 -27.56 -13.91 7.94
N GLU A 186 -26.86 -14.79 7.23
CA GLU A 186 -26.14 -15.91 7.83
C GLU A 186 -25.00 -15.40 8.72
N ASP A 187 -24.20 -14.45 8.20
CA ASP A 187 -23.11 -13.81 8.94
C ASP A 187 -23.62 -13.03 10.17
N ILE A 188 -24.75 -12.32 10.02
CA ILE A 188 -25.40 -11.60 11.12
C ILE A 188 -25.79 -12.56 12.24
N ASN A 189 -26.44 -13.67 11.91
CA ASN A 189 -26.87 -14.66 12.89
C ASN A 189 -25.67 -15.31 13.58
N LEU A 190 -24.67 -15.71 12.80
CA LEU A 190 -23.42 -16.29 13.31
C LEU A 190 -22.73 -15.36 14.33
N ILE A 191 -22.59 -14.07 14.01
CA ILE A 191 -21.96 -13.11 14.92
C ILE A 191 -22.80 -12.91 16.19
N ARG A 192 -24.13 -12.84 16.04
CA ARG A 192 -25.06 -12.68 17.20
C ARG A 192 -25.03 -13.88 18.15
N GLU A 193 -24.99 -15.09 17.62
CA GLU A 193 -24.87 -16.31 18.41
C GLU A 193 -23.57 -16.36 19.23
N ARG A 194 -22.50 -15.72 18.74
CA ARG A 194 -21.18 -15.66 19.38
C ARG A 194 -20.97 -14.43 20.27
N TYR A 195 -22.03 -13.70 20.61
CA TYR A 195 -21.94 -12.43 21.35
C TYR A 195 -21.07 -12.51 22.60
N SER A 196 -21.26 -13.58 23.43
CA SER A 196 -20.53 -13.77 24.70
C SER A 196 -19.05 -14.11 24.53
N GLU A 197 -18.60 -14.51 23.32
CA GLU A 197 -17.24 -14.99 23.05
C GLU A 197 -16.56 -14.26 21.88
N LEU A 198 -17.09 -13.11 21.44
CA LEU A 198 -16.59 -12.36 20.27
C LEU A 198 -15.06 -12.14 20.30
N GLU A 199 -14.51 -11.85 21.48
CA GLU A 199 -13.07 -11.62 21.60
C GLU A 199 -12.24 -12.89 21.33
N ASN A 200 -12.80 -14.07 21.53
CA ASN A 200 -12.11 -15.35 21.34
C ASN A 200 -12.49 -16.04 20.01
N TYR A 201 -13.63 -15.65 19.42
CA TYR A 201 -14.12 -16.26 18.19
C TYR A 201 -13.19 -15.97 16.99
N ASN A 202 -12.91 -16.97 16.16
CA ASN A 202 -11.93 -16.86 15.08
C ASN A 202 -12.49 -16.33 13.74
N PHE A 203 -13.81 -16.30 13.57
CA PHE A 203 -14.52 -15.82 12.37
C PHE A 203 -14.14 -16.56 11.05
N GLU A 204 -13.61 -17.78 11.13
CA GLU A 204 -13.14 -18.52 9.94
C GLU A 204 -14.22 -18.70 8.88
N GLU A 205 -15.48 -18.92 9.27
CA GLU A 205 -16.58 -19.11 8.34
C GLU A 205 -16.80 -17.88 7.45
N ILE A 206 -16.71 -16.68 8.03
CA ILE A 206 -16.82 -15.41 7.29
C ILE A 206 -15.57 -15.15 6.49
N ILE A 207 -14.37 -15.32 7.07
CA ILE A 207 -13.08 -15.07 6.42
C ILE A 207 -12.94 -15.90 5.14
N ASN A 208 -13.30 -17.18 5.20
CA ASN A 208 -13.13 -18.10 4.08
C ASN A 208 -14.01 -17.77 2.86
N LYS A 209 -15.13 -17.05 3.06
CA LYS A 209 -15.98 -16.58 1.94
C LYS A 209 -15.23 -15.63 0.98
N TYR A 210 -14.21 -14.92 1.47
CA TYR A 210 -13.51 -13.87 0.70
C TYR A 210 -12.22 -14.32 0.01
N SER A 211 -11.72 -15.54 0.29
CA SER A 211 -10.52 -16.11 -0.32
C SER A 211 -9.29 -15.16 -0.25
N LEU A 212 -9.17 -14.37 0.81
CA LEU A 212 -8.05 -13.49 1.09
C LEU A 212 -7.15 -14.11 2.16
N ASP A 213 -5.84 -13.99 1.97
CA ASP A 213 -4.82 -14.50 2.90
C ASP A 213 -4.59 -13.58 4.11
N SER A 214 -5.25 -12.42 4.12
CA SER A 214 -5.11 -11.41 5.17
C SER A 214 -6.46 -10.83 5.55
N TYR A 215 -6.66 -10.66 6.85
CA TYR A 215 -7.89 -10.12 7.41
C TYR A 215 -7.63 -9.28 8.65
N ILE A 216 -8.55 -8.37 8.92
CA ILE A 216 -8.62 -7.60 10.16
C ILE A 216 -10.06 -7.65 10.66
N ILE A 217 -10.24 -8.05 11.92
CA ILE A 217 -11.53 -8.02 12.60
C ILE A 217 -11.40 -7.08 13.78
N SER A 218 -12.20 -6.01 13.78
CA SER A 218 -12.14 -4.98 14.82
C SER A 218 -13.46 -4.93 15.59
N LEU A 219 -13.37 -5.16 16.89
CA LEU A 219 -14.48 -5.04 17.84
C LEU A 219 -14.41 -3.64 18.46
N PHE A 220 -15.41 -2.81 18.18
CA PHE A 220 -15.55 -1.45 18.70
C PHE A 220 -16.54 -1.50 19.87
N TYR A 221 -16.06 -1.51 21.09
CA TYR A 221 -16.89 -1.46 22.31
C TYR A 221 -17.16 0.00 22.66
N LYS A 222 -18.39 0.43 22.47
CA LYS A 222 -18.83 1.82 22.67
C LYS A 222 -19.68 1.95 23.93
N ASN A 223 -19.34 2.90 24.77
CA ASN A 223 -20.20 3.39 25.86
C ASN A 223 -20.27 4.94 25.82
N SER A 224 -20.92 5.57 26.80
CA SER A 224 -21.09 7.04 26.86
C SER A 224 -19.76 7.82 26.87
N GLU A 225 -18.67 7.26 27.40
CA GLU A 225 -17.42 7.97 27.62
C GLU A 225 -16.35 7.66 26.56
N LYS A 226 -16.26 6.38 26.16
CA LYS A 226 -15.13 5.87 25.37
C LYS A 226 -15.53 4.81 24.35
N ILE A 227 -14.61 4.61 23.41
CA ILE A 227 -14.63 3.48 22.49
C ILE A 227 -13.33 2.69 22.68
N ARG A 228 -13.44 1.43 23.07
CA ARG A 228 -12.33 0.48 23.06
C ARG A 228 -12.34 -0.28 21.74
N VAL A 229 -11.24 -0.27 21.02
CA VAL A 229 -11.07 -0.98 19.75
C VAL A 229 -10.12 -2.14 19.97
N LEU A 230 -10.63 -3.36 19.90
CA LEU A 230 -9.85 -4.58 19.92
C LEU A 230 -9.78 -5.15 18.51
N SER A 231 -8.59 -5.21 17.92
CA SER A 231 -8.38 -5.68 16.55
C SER A 231 -7.57 -6.96 16.51
N LYS A 232 -8.11 -7.98 15.81
CA LYS A 232 -7.39 -9.18 15.41
C LYS A 232 -6.89 -8.97 13.99
N ILE A 233 -5.58 -8.86 13.82
CA ILE A 233 -4.93 -8.47 12.58
C ILE A 233 -4.09 -9.64 12.10
N ASN A 234 -4.51 -10.28 11.01
CA ASN A 234 -3.72 -11.31 10.34
C ASN A 234 -3.17 -10.76 9.02
N LEU A 235 -1.87 -10.54 8.98
CA LEU A 235 -1.15 -10.11 7.79
C LEU A 235 -0.08 -11.17 7.47
N ASN A 236 -0.17 -11.77 6.27
CA ASN A 236 0.75 -12.82 5.83
C ASN A 236 0.89 -13.99 6.86
N ASN A 237 -0.25 -14.50 7.37
CA ASN A 237 -0.32 -15.59 8.34
C ASN A 237 0.31 -15.25 9.72
N ARG A 238 0.51 -13.99 10.02
CA ARG A 238 0.97 -13.54 11.34
C ARG A 238 -0.16 -12.81 12.04
N LEU A 239 -0.67 -13.41 13.10
CA LEU A 239 -1.72 -12.83 13.92
C LEU A 239 -1.11 -11.86 14.95
N VAL A 240 -1.65 -10.65 14.98
CA VAL A 240 -1.32 -9.60 15.96
C VAL A 240 -2.62 -9.12 16.59
N LEU A 241 -2.62 -8.94 17.91
CA LEU A 241 -3.72 -8.30 18.64
C LEU A 241 -3.33 -6.86 18.93
N ASP A 242 -4.23 -5.92 18.63
CA ASP A 242 -4.09 -4.50 18.96
C ASP A 242 -5.28 -4.05 19.80
N ASN A 243 -5.03 -3.23 20.81
CA ASN A 243 -6.07 -2.73 21.71
C ASN A 243 -5.85 -1.24 21.96
N GLN A 244 -6.79 -0.42 21.49
CA GLN A 244 -6.77 1.02 21.60
C GLN A 244 -7.99 1.54 22.35
N VAL A 245 -7.87 2.70 22.97
CA VAL A 245 -8.99 3.37 23.63
C VAL A 245 -9.04 4.82 23.14
N TYR A 246 -10.20 5.19 22.63
CA TYR A 246 -10.51 6.54 22.17
C TYR A 246 -11.61 7.14 23.04
N LYS A 247 -11.67 8.47 23.09
CA LYS A 247 -12.86 9.16 23.61
C LYS A 247 -14.05 8.88 22.68
N ASN A 248 -15.25 8.71 23.24
CA ASN A 248 -16.45 8.55 22.43
C ASN A 248 -16.65 9.76 21.51
N PHE A 249 -17.15 9.53 20.30
CA PHE A 249 -17.41 10.58 19.32
C PHE A 249 -18.86 11.11 19.45
N ASN A 250 -19.00 12.42 19.19
CA ASN A 250 -20.29 13.11 19.13
C ASN A 250 -20.53 13.73 17.74
N SER A 251 -19.58 13.60 16.82
CA SER A 251 -19.67 14.13 15.47
C SER A 251 -19.02 13.18 14.45
N GLN A 252 -19.42 13.31 13.19
CA GLN A 252 -18.80 12.55 12.10
C GLN A 252 -17.29 12.84 11.95
N ASN A 253 -16.84 14.06 12.27
CA ASN A 253 -15.41 14.39 12.19
C ASN A 253 -14.60 13.64 13.24
N GLU A 254 -15.14 13.45 14.44
CA GLU A 254 -14.50 12.65 15.48
C GLU A 254 -14.48 11.17 15.13
N LEU A 255 -15.57 10.62 14.58
CA LEU A 255 -15.61 9.26 14.04
C LEU A 255 -14.55 9.05 12.96
N LYS A 256 -14.47 9.95 11.97
CA LYS A 256 -13.44 9.90 10.92
C LYS A 256 -12.03 9.98 11.49
N THR A 257 -11.84 10.69 12.59
CA THR A 257 -10.53 10.76 13.26
C THR A 257 -10.16 9.41 13.87
N ILE A 258 -11.08 8.72 14.55
CA ILE A 258 -10.85 7.37 15.10
C ILE A 258 -10.54 6.39 13.97
N ILE A 259 -11.31 6.41 12.88
CA ILE A 259 -11.08 5.58 11.70
C ILE A 259 -9.67 5.81 11.15
N ARG A 260 -9.28 7.07 10.95
CA ARG A 260 -7.96 7.43 10.42
C ARG A 260 -6.83 6.95 11.32
N GLU A 261 -6.93 7.15 12.64
CA GLU A 261 -5.92 6.73 13.60
C GLU A 261 -5.80 5.20 13.63
N THR A 262 -6.91 4.49 13.59
CA THR A 262 -6.93 3.02 13.51
C THR A 262 -6.28 2.52 12.21
N LYS A 263 -6.57 3.15 11.07
CA LYS A 263 -5.93 2.84 9.78
C LYS A 263 -4.42 3.11 9.79
N ILE A 264 -3.95 4.13 10.49
CA ILE A 264 -2.51 4.41 10.65
C ILE A 264 -1.84 3.23 11.37
N ILE A 265 -2.45 2.70 12.44
CA ILE A 265 -1.92 1.55 13.16
C ILE A 265 -1.80 0.33 12.24
N PHE A 266 -2.84 0.03 11.46
CA PHE A 266 -2.84 -1.11 10.54
C PHE A 266 -1.79 -0.95 9.43
N ASN A 267 -1.67 0.25 8.86
CA ASN A 267 -0.63 0.56 7.88
C ASN A 267 0.78 0.44 8.49
N ASP A 268 0.98 0.87 9.73
CA ASP A 268 2.28 0.76 10.41
C ASP A 268 2.65 -0.70 10.68
N LEU A 269 1.69 -1.55 11.04
CA LEU A 269 1.91 -2.99 11.15
C LEU A 269 2.30 -3.60 9.80
N TRP A 270 1.60 -3.24 8.72
CA TRP A 270 1.95 -3.69 7.38
C TRP A 270 3.33 -3.21 6.93
N LYS A 271 3.70 -1.96 7.20
CA LYS A 271 5.03 -1.44 6.96
C LYS A 271 6.09 -2.21 7.74
N LYS A 272 5.82 -2.54 9.00
CA LYS A 272 6.73 -3.33 9.83
C LYS A 272 7.00 -4.72 9.24
N GLU A 273 5.98 -5.40 8.70
CA GLU A 273 6.13 -6.70 8.02
C GLU A 273 6.95 -6.62 6.72
N ASN A 274 6.97 -5.46 6.06
CA ASN A 274 7.70 -5.22 4.82
C ASN A 274 8.95 -4.35 5.00
N GLN A 275 9.43 -4.21 6.22
CA GLN A 275 10.58 -3.39 6.56
C GLN A 275 11.86 -3.94 5.93
N VAL A 276 12.67 -3.05 5.38
CA VAL A 276 13.98 -3.38 4.82
C VAL A 276 15.05 -2.96 5.82
N ASN A 277 15.84 -3.92 6.26
CA ASN A 277 16.99 -3.60 7.09
C ASN A 277 18.19 -3.28 6.19
N THR A 278 18.42 -2.00 5.96
CA THR A 278 19.53 -1.50 5.14
C THR A 278 20.88 -1.58 5.85
N SER A 279 20.88 -1.75 7.17
CA SER A 279 22.11 -1.85 7.97
C SER A 279 22.78 -3.22 7.90
N ILE A 280 22.07 -4.26 7.47
CA ILE A 280 22.63 -5.60 7.29
C ILE A 280 23.27 -5.68 5.91
N LYS A 281 24.61 -5.63 5.87
CA LYS A 281 25.40 -5.88 4.66
C LYS A 281 25.93 -7.30 4.72
N LEU A 282 25.32 -8.20 3.94
CA LEU A 282 25.82 -9.57 3.81
C LEU A 282 26.85 -9.61 2.67
N PRO A 283 28.03 -10.20 2.89
CA PRO A 283 28.98 -10.42 1.79
C PRO A 283 28.38 -11.43 0.80
N LEU A 284 28.36 -11.08 -0.48
CA LEU A 284 28.00 -11.99 -1.56
C LEU A 284 29.29 -12.45 -2.24
N ILE A 285 29.59 -13.75 -2.14
CA ILE A 285 30.73 -14.36 -2.83
C ILE A 285 30.18 -15.12 -4.04
N ILE A 286 30.60 -14.72 -5.23
CA ILE A 286 30.23 -15.40 -6.47
C ILE A 286 31.48 -16.04 -7.04
N SER A 287 31.40 -17.35 -7.27
CA SER A 287 32.44 -18.11 -7.94
C SER A 287 32.02 -18.40 -9.38
N VAL A 288 32.81 -17.96 -10.34
CA VAL A 288 32.55 -18.15 -11.78
C VAL A 288 33.75 -18.85 -12.42
N ASN A 289 33.51 -19.74 -13.37
CA ASN A 289 34.58 -20.38 -14.13
C ASN A 289 35.32 -19.34 -14.97
N LEU A 290 36.64 -19.45 -15.06
CA LEU A 290 37.53 -18.51 -15.78
C LEU A 290 37.15 -18.21 -17.24
N ASN A 291 36.36 -19.06 -17.89
CA ASN A 291 35.95 -18.91 -19.28
C ASN A 291 34.60 -18.14 -19.46
N GLU A 292 34.00 -17.60 -18.38
CA GLU A 292 32.66 -17.00 -18.44
C GLU A 292 32.66 -15.48 -18.13
N ASN A 293 33.67 -14.75 -18.54
CA ASN A 293 33.82 -13.30 -18.29
C ASN A 293 32.59 -12.47 -18.67
N LYS A 294 31.89 -12.83 -19.75
CA LYS A 294 30.63 -12.15 -20.15
C LYS A 294 29.51 -12.29 -19.12
N LYS A 295 29.49 -13.37 -18.35
CA LYS A 295 28.49 -13.54 -17.28
C LYS A 295 28.83 -12.65 -16.08
N ILE A 296 30.11 -12.45 -15.81
CA ILE A 296 30.57 -11.53 -14.73
C ILE A 296 30.19 -10.10 -15.09
N GLU A 297 30.52 -9.64 -16.30
CA GLU A 297 30.17 -8.30 -16.77
C GLU A 297 28.65 -8.02 -16.75
N ASN A 298 27.84 -9.00 -17.14
CA ASN A 298 26.38 -8.88 -17.09
C ASN A 298 25.87 -8.85 -15.63
N PHE A 299 26.49 -9.61 -14.73
CA PHE A 299 26.13 -9.61 -13.33
C PHE A 299 26.54 -8.29 -12.66
N GLU A 300 27.74 -7.75 -12.92
CA GLU A 300 28.19 -6.44 -12.45
C GLU A 300 27.21 -5.35 -12.91
N LYS A 301 26.81 -5.34 -14.18
CA LYS A 301 25.77 -4.42 -14.70
C LYS A 301 24.43 -4.55 -14.00
N ILE A 302 24.05 -5.73 -13.52
CA ILE A 302 22.81 -5.96 -12.76
C ILE A 302 22.91 -5.41 -11.34
N ILE A 303 24.11 -5.49 -10.74
CA ILE A 303 24.35 -5.02 -9.36
C ILE A 303 24.57 -3.49 -9.31
N GLU A 304 25.27 -2.94 -10.28
CA GLU A 304 25.57 -1.49 -10.36
C GLU A 304 24.32 -0.67 -10.70
N ASN A 305 23.39 -1.31 -11.27
CA ASN A 305 22.12 -0.76 -11.63
C ASN A 305 21.07 -0.98 -10.52
#